data_cd064227e0f9d6d8c239ad97685747b8
#
_entry.id   cd064227e0f9d6d8c239ad97685747b8
#
_cell.length_a   1.000
_cell.length_b   1.000
_cell.length_c   1.000
_cell.angle_alpha   90.00
_cell.angle_beta   90.00
_cell.angle_gamma   90.00
#
_symmetry.space_group_name_H-M   'P 1'
#
loop_
_entity.id
_entity.type
_entity.pdbx_description
1 polymer ?
#
loop_
_entity_poly.entity_id
_entity_poly.type
_entity_poly.pdbx_seq_one_letter_code
_entity_poly.pdbx_strand_id
1 'polypeptide(L)'
;MSSRRRTTVAFVAAALSALVALTSTVAAQSPNRELIDGLEYQLLYAALPLTLFVLMILIYAAVKFHDNDDPQPTTEDPALEITWTAATAIILLFVGLSGYSVLVNPYISPSQAIDTDDRSQEGFDSFQDLPDTGDEEVHVRGYQWEWQATYPDANVTTENQIVIPAGEDVTFWLTSDDVIHSLFIPDLGVKQDAFPGDYTRARTVVDEPGRYDVVCAEFCGAGHSRMQGEIVVVDAETYDQWLSENEGTVAEAPNPD
;
A
#
# COMPACT_ATOMS: atom_id res chain seq x y z
N MET A 1 -25.48 41.66 1.81
CA MET A 1 -24.70 40.46 2.24
C MET A 1 -23.70 40.95 3.27
N SER A 2 -23.90 40.59 4.57
CA SER A 2 -23.17 41.18 5.68
C SER A 2 -21.68 40.81 5.66
N SER A 3 -20.83 41.70 6.15
CA SER A 3 -19.38 41.57 6.30
C SER A 3 -18.98 40.21 6.92
N ARG A 4 -19.71 39.68 7.87
CA ARG A 4 -19.51 38.39 8.50
C ARG A 4 -19.57 37.19 7.52
N ARG A 5 -20.48 37.20 6.55
CA ARG A 5 -20.56 36.10 5.54
C ARG A 5 -19.35 36.09 4.60
N ARG A 6 -18.80 37.23 4.25
CA ARG A 6 -17.59 37.32 3.39
C ARG A 6 -16.35 36.84 4.13
N THR A 7 -16.23 37.13 5.44
CA THR A 7 -15.12 36.62 6.26
C THR A 7 -15.19 35.09 6.44
N THR A 8 -16.38 34.53 6.68
CA THR A 8 -16.52 33.05 6.81
C THR A 8 -16.17 32.31 5.52
N VAL A 9 -16.62 32.80 4.36
CA VAL A 9 -16.30 32.21 3.05
C VAL A 9 -14.79 32.29 2.77
N ALA A 10 -14.16 33.41 3.09
CA ALA A 10 -12.71 33.58 2.91
C ALA A 10 -11.90 32.66 3.84
N PHE A 11 -12.34 32.46 5.09
CA PHE A 11 -11.70 31.53 6.03
C PHE A 11 -11.83 30.08 5.59
N VAL A 12 -13.00 29.65 5.10
CA VAL A 12 -13.21 28.28 4.59
C VAL A 12 -12.38 28.04 3.32
N ALA A 13 -12.33 29.02 2.41
CA ALA A 13 -11.51 28.92 1.22
C ALA A 13 -10.01 28.86 1.55
N ALA A 14 -9.55 29.66 2.51
CA ALA A 14 -8.15 29.66 2.96
C ALA A 14 -7.78 28.34 3.70
N ALA A 15 -8.69 27.80 4.49
CA ALA A 15 -8.51 26.51 5.16
C ALA A 15 -8.46 25.33 4.16
N LEU A 16 -9.32 25.34 3.13
CA LEU A 16 -9.28 24.36 2.04
C LEU A 16 -7.98 24.46 1.22
N SER A 17 -7.54 25.69 0.91
CA SER A 17 -6.27 25.88 0.20
C SER A 17 -5.05 25.47 1.02
N ALA A 18 -5.07 25.66 2.35
CA ALA A 18 -4.02 25.23 3.24
C ALA A 18 -3.99 23.68 3.40
N LEU A 19 -5.17 23.03 3.37
CA LEU A 19 -5.25 21.56 3.38
C LEU A 19 -4.64 20.93 2.14
N VAL A 20 -4.85 21.52 0.97
CA VAL A 20 -4.27 21.08 -0.31
C VAL A 20 -2.76 21.36 -0.38
N ALA A 21 -2.27 22.40 0.29
CA ALA A 21 -0.83 22.73 0.31
C ALA A 21 -0.01 21.89 1.30
N LEU A 22 -0.66 21.15 2.21
CA LEU A 22 0.00 20.28 3.20
C LEU A 22 0.23 18.84 2.68
N THR A 23 -0.23 18.50 1.49
CA THR A 23 0.21 17.28 0.80
C THR A 23 1.62 17.53 0.26
N SER A 24 2.63 17.35 1.12
CA SER A 24 4.00 17.17 0.64
C SER A 24 3.96 15.95 -0.30
N THR A 25 4.29 16.16 -1.55
CA THR A 25 4.62 15.07 -2.46
C THR A 25 5.90 14.45 -1.92
N VAL A 26 5.76 13.44 -1.08
CA VAL A 26 6.85 12.49 -0.85
C VAL A 26 7.08 11.89 -2.23
N ALA A 27 8.27 12.07 -2.78
CA ALA A 27 8.64 11.44 -4.03
C ALA A 27 8.45 9.93 -3.85
N ALA A 28 7.77 9.30 -4.81
CA ALA A 28 7.58 7.86 -4.79
C ALA A 28 8.96 7.20 -4.85
N GLN A 29 9.30 6.42 -3.82
CA GLN A 29 10.62 5.78 -3.69
C GLN A 29 10.60 4.33 -4.19
N SER A 30 9.44 3.89 -4.70
CA SER A 30 9.26 2.56 -5.27
C SER A 30 8.11 2.54 -6.29
N PRO A 31 8.11 1.62 -7.27
CA PRO A 31 7.00 1.42 -8.20
C PRO A 31 5.68 1.09 -7.49
N ASN A 32 5.73 0.35 -6.39
CA ASN A 32 4.54 0.03 -5.59
C ASN A 32 3.87 1.32 -5.10
N ARG A 33 4.65 2.24 -4.52
CA ARG A 33 4.16 3.52 -4.02
C ARG A 33 3.63 4.41 -5.15
N GLU A 34 4.35 4.50 -6.26
CA GLU A 34 3.93 5.27 -7.42
C GLU A 34 2.58 4.80 -7.98
N LEU A 35 2.39 3.48 -8.10
CA LEU A 35 1.15 2.89 -8.57
C LEU A 35 -0.03 3.17 -7.64
N ILE A 36 0.18 3.09 -6.32
CA ILE A 36 -0.83 3.38 -5.30
C ILE A 36 -1.21 4.86 -5.34
N ASP A 37 -0.24 5.75 -5.31
CA ASP A 37 -0.46 7.21 -5.34
C ASP A 37 -1.12 7.64 -6.65
N GLY A 38 -0.70 7.08 -7.78
CA GLY A 38 -1.32 7.32 -9.08
C GLY A 38 -2.80 6.93 -9.12
N LEU A 39 -3.15 5.78 -8.56
CA LEU A 39 -4.55 5.35 -8.42
C LEU A 39 -5.33 6.26 -7.48
N GLU A 40 -4.76 6.63 -6.33
CA GLU A 40 -5.39 7.54 -5.37
C GLU A 40 -5.76 8.87 -6.02
N TYR A 41 -4.83 9.50 -6.75
CA TYR A 41 -5.11 10.75 -7.46
C TYR A 41 -6.20 10.57 -8.53
N GLN A 42 -6.18 9.51 -9.32
CA GLN A 42 -7.22 9.24 -10.32
C GLN A 42 -8.61 9.14 -9.68
N LEU A 43 -8.73 8.42 -8.58
CA LEU A 43 -9.98 8.26 -7.84
C LEU A 43 -10.41 9.57 -7.19
N LEU A 44 -9.48 10.34 -6.63
CA LEU A 44 -9.75 11.63 -6.01
C LEU A 44 -10.29 12.67 -7.03
N TYR A 45 -9.73 12.71 -8.24
CA TYR A 45 -10.21 13.60 -9.31
C TYR A 45 -11.67 13.30 -9.71
N ALA A 46 -12.10 12.07 -9.63
CA ALA A 46 -13.49 11.68 -9.88
C ALA A 46 -14.38 11.90 -8.65
N ALA A 47 -13.92 11.52 -7.46
CA ALA A 47 -14.70 11.53 -6.22
C ALA A 47 -14.93 12.96 -5.68
N LEU A 48 -13.94 13.84 -5.75
CA LEU A 48 -14.03 15.18 -5.15
C LEU A 48 -15.13 16.06 -5.79
N PRO A 49 -15.21 16.22 -7.13
CA PRO A 49 -16.30 16.97 -7.74
C PRO A 49 -17.68 16.38 -7.44
N LEU A 50 -17.80 15.04 -7.46
CA LEU A 50 -19.06 14.35 -7.15
C LEU A 50 -19.48 14.61 -5.68
N THR A 51 -18.56 14.49 -4.75
CA THR A 51 -18.82 14.78 -3.32
C THR A 51 -19.27 16.21 -3.10
N LEU A 52 -18.57 17.17 -3.73
CA LEU A 52 -18.94 18.59 -3.64
C LEU A 52 -20.31 18.86 -4.23
N PHE A 53 -20.64 18.22 -5.36
CA PHE A 53 -21.95 18.33 -5.99
C PHE A 53 -23.07 17.80 -5.08
N VAL A 54 -22.90 16.62 -4.51
CA VAL A 54 -23.87 16.04 -3.57
C VAL A 54 -24.02 16.91 -2.32
N LEU A 55 -22.93 17.39 -1.74
CA LEU A 55 -22.96 18.29 -0.59
C LEU A 55 -23.70 19.58 -0.89
N MET A 56 -23.51 20.19 -2.08
CA MET A 56 -24.24 21.38 -2.50
C MET A 56 -25.76 21.13 -2.58
N ILE A 57 -26.15 19.97 -3.14
CA ILE A 57 -27.58 19.59 -3.20
C ILE A 57 -28.16 19.42 -1.80
N LEU A 58 -27.46 18.73 -0.90
CA LEU A 58 -27.89 18.51 0.48
C LEU A 58 -28.03 19.82 1.25
N ILE A 59 -27.05 20.71 1.15
CA ILE A 59 -27.08 22.05 1.78
C ILE A 59 -28.24 22.88 1.21
N TYR A 60 -28.40 22.86 -0.12
CA TYR A 60 -29.52 23.55 -0.76
C TYR A 60 -30.87 23.04 -0.27
N ALA A 61 -31.05 21.71 -0.22
CA ALA A 61 -32.27 21.10 0.26
C ALA A 61 -32.54 21.43 1.73
N ALA A 62 -31.53 21.32 2.60
CA ALA A 62 -31.63 21.65 4.00
C ALA A 62 -32.01 23.11 4.23
N VAL A 63 -31.40 24.05 3.48
CA VAL A 63 -31.73 25.49 3.64
C VAL A 63 -33.09 25.84 3.05
N LYS A 64 -33.43 25.25 1.88
CA LYS A 64 -34.69 25.57 1.18
C LYS A 64 -35.90 25.00 1.85
N PHE A 65 -35.82 23.81 2.40
CA PHE A 65 -36.94 23.06 2.95
C PHE A 65 -36.95 23.00 4.48
N HIS A 66 -36.11 23.78 5.15
CA HIS A 66 -36.02 23.84 6.62
C HIS A 66 -37.36 24.08 7.31
N ASP A 67 -38.19 25.02 6.82
CA ASP A 67 -39.47 25.40 7.38
C ASP A 67 -40.65 24.88 6.54
N ASN A 68 -40.51 23.72 5.90
CA ASN A 68 -41.57 23.15 5.07
C ASN A 68 -42.52 22.32 5.93
N ASP A 69 -43.68 22.89 6.26
CA ASP A 69 -44.73 22.26 7.06
C ASP A 69 -45.66 21.32 6.26
N ASP A 70 -45.56 21.32 4.94
CA ASP A 70 -46.38 20.48 4.04
C ASP A 70 -45.54 19.68 3.04
N PRO A 71 -44.84 18.65 3.51
CA PRO A 71 -44.01 17.82 2.62
C PRO A 71 -44.91 17.02 1.68
N GLN A 72 -44.66 17.16 0.38
CA GLN A 72 -45.35 16.37 -0.65
C GLN A 72 -44.79 14.95 -0.71
N PRO A 73 -45.67 13.93 -0.99
CA PRO A 73 -45.20 12.57 -1.17
C PRO A 73 -44.29 12.47 -2.41
N THR A 74 -43.31 11.59 -2.32
CA THR A 74 -42.40 11.31 -3.45
C THR A 74 -43.17 10.67 -4.59
N THR A 75 -42.94 11.15 -5.81
CA THR A 75 -43.47 10.56 -7.05
C THR A 75 -42.36 9.79 -7.75
N GLU A 76 -42.73 8.70 -8.42
CA GLU A 76 -41.80 7.95 -9.26
C GLU A 76 -41.38 8.81 -10.46
N ASP A 77 -40.08 8.84 -10.75
CA ASP A 77 -39.49 9.51 -11.90
C ASP A 77 -38.53 8.53 -12.61
N PRO A 78 -39.02 7.73 -13.55
CA PRO A 78 -38.24 6.73 -14.26
C PRO A 78 -37.03 7.35 -15.01
N ALA A 79 -37.13 8.61 -15.47
CA ALA A 79 -36.01 9.26 -16.15
C ALA A 79 -34.88 9.56 -15.19
N LEU A 80 -35.20 10.03 -14.00
CA LEU A 80 -34.24 10.28 -12.93
C LEU A 80 -33.60 8.95 -12.47
N GLU A 81 -34.40 7.91 -12.28
CA GLU A 81 -33.93 6.57 -11.86
C GLU A 81 -32.95 5.96 -12.87
N ILE A 82 -33.27 6.01 -14.15
CA ILE A 82 -32.38 5.54 -15.22
C ILE A 82 -31.09 6.37 -15.25
N THR A 83 -31.21 7.68 -15.07
CA THR A 83 -30.04 8.58 -15.13
C THR A 83 -29.04 8.30 -14.04
N TRP A 84 -29.46 8.18 -12.78
CA TRP A 84 -28.50 7.89 -11.69
C TRP A 84 -27.97 6.46 -11.76
N THR A 85 -28.77 5.49 -12.22
CA THR A 85 -28.32 4.11 -12.41
C THR A 85 -27.23 4.05 -13.49
N ALA A 86 -27.44 4.73 -14.61
CA ALA A 86 -26.43 4.81 -15.68
C ALA A 86 -25.16 5.54 -15.21
N ALA A 87 -25.32 6.66 -14.50
CA ALA A 87 -24.19 7.41 -13.94
C ALA A 87 -23.37 6.55 -12.96
N THR A 88 -24.05 5.85 -12.05
CA THR A 88 -23.40 4.95 -11.09
C THR A 88 -22.66 3.82 -11.80
N ALA A 89 -23.28 3.21 -12.83
CA ALA A 89 -22.65 2.14 -13.59
C ALA A 89 -21.36 2.62 -14.30
N ILE A 90 -21.37 3.84 -14.86
CA ILE A 90 -20.19 4.44 -15.49
C ILE A 90 -19.08 4.68 -14.45
N ILE A 91 -19.43 5.21 -13.28
CA ILE A 91 -18.45 5.44 -12.20
C ILE A 91 -17.86 4.12 -11.72
N LEU A 92 -18.68 3.10 -11.50
CA LEU A 92 -18.20 1.77 -11.07
C LEU A 92 -17.29 1.12 -12.12
N LEU A 93 -17.63 1.27 -13.40
CA LEU A 93 -16.77 0.79 -14.49
C LEU A 93 -15.42 1.50 -14.49
N PHE A 94 -15.40 2.82 -14.35
CA PHE A 94 -14.17 3.60 -14.26
C PHE A 94 -13.31 3.16 -13.06
N VAL A 95 -13.89 3.07 -11.85
CA VAL A 95 -13.20 2.64 -10.64
C VAL A 95 -12.66 1.21 -10.78
N GLY A 96 -13.48 0.30 -11.32
CA GLY A 96 -13.10 -1.10 -11.53
C GLY A 96 -11.94 -1.25 -12.52
N LEU A 97 -11.98 -0.54 -13.65
CA LEU A 97 -10.90 -0.58 -14.64
C LEU A 97 -9.61 0.07 -14.11
N SER A 98 -9.72 1.20 -13.40
CA SER A 98 -8.57 1.86 -12.79
C SER A 98 -7.90 0.97 -11.74
N GLY A 99 -8.68 0.37 -10.83
CA GLY A 99 -8.17 -0.55 -9.82
C GLY A 99 -7.58 -1.82 -10.44
N TYR A 100 -8.24 -2.40 -11.45
CA TYR A 100 -7.75 -3.59 -12.14
C TYR A 100 -6.40 -3.35 -12.83
N SER A 101 -6.20 -2.18 -13.44
CA SER A 101 -4.94 -1.84 -14.11
C SER A 101 -3.73 -1.81 -13.15
N VAL A 102 -3.97 -1.44 -11.89
CA VAL A 102 -2.94 -1.47 -10.83
C VAL A 102 -2.79 -2.87 -10.25
N LEU A 103 -3.91 -3.57 -10.02
CA LEU A 103 -3.91 -4.91 -9.44
C LEU A 103 -3.09 -5.93 -10.25
N VAL A 104 -3.12 -5.86 -11.58
CA VAL A 104 -2.37 -6.81 -12.45
C VAL A 104 -0.88 -6.47 -12.58
N ASN A 105 -0.42 -5.42 -11.93
CA ASN A 105 1.00 -5.06 -11.98
C ASN A 105 1.83 -6.03 -11.11
N PRO A 106 3.00 -6.52 -11.58
CA PRO A 106 3.84 -7.45 -10.84
C PRO A 106 4.34 -6.94 -9.49
N TYR A 107 4.45 -5.64 -9.29
CA TYR A 107 4.82 -5.05 -7.99
C TYR A 107 3.65 -5.03 -6.98
N ILE A 108 2.40 -5.07 -7.46
CA ILE A 108 1.21 -5.11 -6.58
C ILE A 108 0.73 -6.54 -6.35
N SER A 109 0.77 -7.38 -7.39
CA SER A 109 0.35 -8.79 -7.30
C SER A 109 1.42 -9.70 -7.94
N PRO A 110 2.58 -9.86 -7.29
CA PRO A 110 3.68 -10.63 -7.85
C PRO A 110 3.33 -12.10 -8.11
N SER A 111 2.40 -12.69 -7.38
CA SER A 111 1.93 -14.05 -7.59
C SER A 111 1.23 -14.28 -8.93
N GLN A 112 0.73 -13.22 -9.58
CA GLN A 112 0.12 -13.31 -10.92
C GLN A 112 1.14 -13.25 -12.06
N ALA A 113 2.37 -12.85 -11.78
CA ALA A 113 3.47 -12.79 -12.74
C ALA A 113 4.20 -14.13 -12.93
N ILE A 114 3.96 -15.10 -12.06
CA ILE A 114 4.41 -16.48 -12.26
C ILE A 114 3.48 -17.12 -13.30
N ASP A 115 4.06 -17.65 -14.34
CA ASP A 115 3.38 -18.22 -15.51
C ASP A 115 2.23 -19.16 -15.06
N THR A 116 1.02 -18.86 -15.48
CA THR A 116 -0.22 -19.45 -14.96
C THR A 116 -0.44 -20.92 -15.39
N ASP A 117 0.55 -21.55 -16.04
CA ASP A 117 0.45 -22.93 -16.49
C ASP A 117 0.71 -23.96 -15.38
N ASP A 118 1.34 -23.55 -14.27
CA ASP A 118 1.49 -24.38 -13.08
C ASP A 118 0.54 -23.91 -11.96
N ARG A 119 -0.73 -24.29 -12.07
CA ARG A 119 -1.74 -24.08 -11.01
C ARG A 119 -1.66 -25.12 -9.91
N SER A 120 -0.55 -25.76 -9.73
CA SER A 120 -0.26 -26.46 -8.50
C SER A 120 0.13 -25.42 -7.43
N GLN A 121 -0.87 -24.74 -6.87
CA GLN A 121 -0.76 -24.19 -5.52
C GLN A 121 -0.76 -25.37 -4.53
N GLU A 122 0.13 -26.32 -4.73
CA GLU A 122 0.58 -27.20 -3.68
C GLU A 122 1.53 -26.33 -2.86
N GLY A 123 1.15 -26.10 -1.59
CA GLY A 123 1.91 -25.26 -0.69
C GLY A 123 3.37 -25.69 -0.68
N PHE A 124 4.28 -24.74 -0.77
CA PHE A 124 5.71 -25.01 -0.59
C PHE A 124 5.93 -25.44 0.87
N ASP A 125 6.68 -26.53 1.07
CA ASP A 125 6.95 -27.04 2.43
C ASP A 125 8.10 -26.29 3.10
N SER A 126 8.93 -25.62 2.29
CA SER A 126 10.10 -24.90 2.80
C SER A 126 10.57 -23.82 1.81
N PHE A 127 11.42 -22.88 2.26
CA PHE A 127 12.05 -21.89 1.41
C PHE A 127 12.90 -22.50 0.26
N GLN A 128 13.38 -23.73 0.41
CA GLN A 128 14.17 -24.42 -0.62
C GLN A 128 13.33 -24.90 -1.80
N ASP A 129 12.02 -24.96 -1.65
CA ASP A 129 11.09 -25.41 -2.70
C ASP A 129 10.56 -24.26 -3.54
N LEU A 130 10.91 -23.01 -3.18
CA LEU A 130 10.45 -21.82 -3.88
C LEU A 130 11.08 -21.69 -5.26
N PRO A 131 10.33 -21.18 -6.25
CA PRO A 131 10.88 -20.92 -7.58
C PRO A 131 11.88 -19.75 -7.54
N ASP A 132 12.98 -19.88 -8.28
CA ASP A 132 13.89 -18.78 -8.57
C ASP A 132 13.15 -17.70 -9.37
N THR A 133 13.15 -16.48 -8.87
CA THR A 133 12.47 -15.35 -9.50
C THR A 133 13.37 -14.55 -10.43
N GLY A 134 14.69 -14.73 -10.35
CA GLY A 134 15.70 -13.93 -11.03
C GLY A 134 15.90 -12.53 -10.43
N ASP A 135 15.19 -12.22 -9.34
CA ASP A 135 15.38 -11.02 -8.53
C ASP A 135 16.35 -11.32 -7.38
N GLU A 136 16.82 -10.31 -6.65
CA GLU A 136 17.45 -10.52 -5.33
C GLU A 136 16.42 -11.08 -4.35
N GLU A 137 16.71 -12.22 -3.72
CA GLU A 137 15.75 -12.93 -2.87
C GLU A 137 16.06 -12.74 -1.38
N VAL A 138 15.05 -12.35 -0.62
CA VAL A 138 15.09 -12.26 0.84
C VAL A 138 13.97 -13.10 1.45
N HIS A 139 14.32 -14.08 2.26
CA HIS A 139 13.38 -14.93 2.98
C HIS A 139 13.02 -14.29 4.32
N VAL A 140 11.79 -13.82 4.48
CA VAL A 140 11.32 -13.12 5.68
C VAL A 140 10.40 -14.01 6.49
N ARG A 141 10.71 -14.17 7.76
CA ARG A 141 9.94 -14.95 8.72
C ARG A 141 9.40 -14.05 9.84
N GLY A 142 8.08 -14.07 10.03
CA GLY A 142 7.43 -13.41 11.16
C GLY A 142 7.23 -14.37 12.32
N TYR A 143 7.51 -13.93 13.54
CA TYR A 143 7.16 -14.63 14.79
C TYR A 143 6.92 -13.59 15.89
N GLN A 144 6.31 -13.97 17.00
CA GLN A 144 5.88 -13.06 18.06
C GLN A 144 7.07 -12.57 18.91
N TRP A 145 7.56 -11.35 18.75
CA TRP A 145 7.05 -10.22 17.94
C TRP A 145 8.23 -9.57 17.19
N GLU A 146 8.84 -10.31 16.30
CA GLU A 146 10.07 -9.95 15.58
C GLU A 146 10.00 -10.40 14.11
N TRP A 147 10.86 -9.83 13.31
CA TRP A 147 11.11 -10.19 11.93
C TRP A 147 12.51 -10.76 11.78
N GLN A 148 12.64 -11.90 11.11
CA GLN A 148 13.91 -12.47 10.72
C GLN A 148 14.01 -12.44 9.19
N ALA A 149 15.11 -11.92 8.66
CA ALA A 149 15.42 -12.02 7.24
C ALA A 149 16.62 -12.95 7.03
N THR A 150 16.54 -13.81 6.02
CA THR A 150 17.61 -14.71 5.61
C THR A 150 17.91 -14.50 4.14
N TYR A 151 19.18 -14.42 3.81
CA TYR A 151 19.73 -14.23 2.46
C TYR A 151 20.25 -15.58 2.00
N PRO A 152 19.54 -16.29 1.09
CA PRO A 152 19.82 -17.71 0.82
C PRO A 152 21.20 -17.95 0.22
N ASP A 153 21.69 -17.08 -0.65
CA ASP A 153 22.96 -17.25 -1.36
C ASP A 153 24.17 -17.18 -0.45
N ALA A 154 24.14 -16.30 0.56
CA ALA A 154 25.22 -16.14 1.54
C ALA A 154 24.90 -16.79 2.89
N ASN A 155 23.69 -17.32 3.08
CA ASN A 155 23.21 -17.83 4.37
C ASN A 155 23.43 -16.84 5.53
N VAL A 156 23.27 -15.55 5.26
CA VAL A 156 23.26 -14.48 6.24
C VAL A 156 21.88 -14.37 6.85
N THR A 157 21.78 -14.02 8.13
CA THR A 157 20.51 -13.78 8.82
C THR A 157 20.56 -12.47 9.57
N THR A 158 19.46 -11.71 9.55
CA THR A 158 19.31 -10.48 10.34
C THR A 158 18.02 -10.52 11.16
N GLU A 159 17.96 -9.75 12.25
CA GLU A 159 16.79 -9.63 13.11
C GLU A 159 16.28 -8.19 13.12
N ASN A 160 15.00 -8.00 12.81
CA ASN A 160 14.31 -6.70 12.72
C ASN A 160 14.94 -5.70 11.75
N GLN A 161 15.87 -6.14 10.92
CA GLN A 161 16.50 -5.39 9.84
C GLN A 161 16.49 -6.22 8.57
N ILE A 162 16.05 -5.65 7.46
CA ILE A 162 16.06 -6.30 6.16
C ILE A 162 16.91 -5.43 5.24
N VAL A 163 18.06 -5.95 4.80
CA VAL A 163 19.00 -5.22 3.95
C VAL A 163 18.72 -5.53 2.49
N ILE A 164 18.64 -4.53 1.64
CA ILE A 164 18.41 -4.71 0.20
C ILE A 164 19.30 -3.76 -0.63
N PRO A 165 19.67 -4.16 -1.86
CA PRO A 165 20.41 -3.31 -2.77
C PRO A 165 19.52 -2.22 -3.38
N ALA A 166 20.07 -1.03 -3.59
CA ALA A 166 19.39 0.05 -4.29
C ALA A 166 19.36 -0.21 -5.81
N GLY A 167 18.23 0.08 -6.44
CA GLY A 167 18.05 0.03 -7.89
C GLY A 167 17.89 -1.38 -8.48
N GLU A 168 17.82 -2.41 -7.65
CA GLU A 168 17.61 -3.79 -8.07
C GLU A 168 16.22 -4.29 -7.67
N ASP A 169 15.67 -5.20 -8.46
CA ASP A 169 14.42 -5.87 -8.12
C ASP A 169 14.65 -6.86 -6.98
N VAL A 170 13.86 -6.72 -5.93
CA VAL A 170 13.91 -7.56 -4.74
C VAL A 170 12.60 -8.30 -4.57
N THR A 171 12.68 -9.60 -4.38
CA THR A 171 11.55 -10.46 -4.00
C THR A 171 11.68 -10.86 -2.53
N PHE A 172 10.66 -10.53 -1.74
CA PHE A 172 10.48 -11.03 -0.38
C PHE A 172 9.59 -12.27 -0.41
N TRP A 173 10.11 -13.39 0.05
CA TRP A 173 9.31 -14.57 0.38
C TRP A 173 8.99 -14.56 1.87
N LEU A 174 7.70 -14.59 2.20
CA LEU A 174 7.25 -14.42 3.57
C LEU A 174 6.53 -15.68 4.09
N THR A 175 6.82 -16.02 5.32
CA THR A 175 6.10 -17.05 6.08
C THR A 175 6.02 -16.66 7.56
N SER A 176 5.31 -17.42 8.36
CA SER A 176 5.22 -17.24 9.80
C SER A 176 5.48 -18.55 10.55
N ASP A 177 6.08 -18.46 11.74
CA ASP A 177 6.32 -19.62 12.61
C ASP A 177 5.20 -19.87 13.63
N ASP A 178 4.28 -18.89 13.83
CA ASP A 178 3.29 -18.98 14.90
C ASP A 178 1.88 -18.55 14.48
N VAL A 179 1.63 -17.25 14.33
CA VAL A 179 0.34 -16.66 13.94
C VAL A 179 0.47 -15.86 12.66
N ILE A 180 -0.63 -15.38 12.11
CA ILE A 180 -0.59 -14.48 10.95
C ILE A 180 0.07 -13.17 11.36
N HIS A 181 1.03 -12.71 10.54
CA HIS A 181 1.64 -11.39 10.55
C HIS A 181 1.45 -10.71 9.20
N SER A 182 1.77 -9.44 9.09
CA SER A 182 1.82 -8.75 7.80
C SER A 182 3.01 -7.81 7.77
N LEU A 183 3.92 -8.05 6.86
CA LEU A 183 5.02 -7.12 6.57
C LEU A 183 4.45 -5.90 5.87
N PHE A 184 4.56 -4.74 6.48
CA PHE A 184 4.11 -3.49 5.89
C PHE A 184 5.21 -2.45 5.96
N ILE A 185 5.57 -1.91 4.81
CA ILE A 185 6.56 -0.86 4.60
C ILE A 185 5.82 0.34 4.01
N PRO A 186 5.28 1.25 4.85
CA PRO A 186 4.39 2.33 4.41
C PRO A 186 5.00 3.22 3.32
N ASP A 187 6.26 3.60 3.49
CA ASP A 187 6.95 4.52 2.58
C ASP A 187 7.17 3.93 1.19
N LEU A 188 7.29 2.61 1.10
CA LEU A 188 7.47 1.88 -0.15
C LEU A 188 6.15 1.36 -0.74
N GLY A 189 5.03 1.46 -0.02
CA GLY A 189 3.74 0.93 -0.45
C GLY A 189 3.70 -0.60 -0.56
N VAL A 190 4.59 -1.30 0.15
CA VAL A 190 4.66 -2.77 0.18
C VAL A 190 3.88 -3.28 1.38
N LYS A 191 2.92 -4.16 1.15
CA LYS A 191 2.20 -4.88 2.21
C LYS A 191 1.94 -6.32 1.76
N GLN A 192 2.38 -7.27 2.58
CA GLN A 192 2.16 -8.69 2.32
C GLN A 192 1.96 -9.45 3.63
N ASP A 193 0.93 -10.30 3.67
CA ASP A 193 0.64 -11.14 4.82
C ASP A 193 1.56 -12.38 4.83
N ALA A 194 2.00 -12.77 6.03
CA ALA A 194 2.80 -13.94 6.30
C ALA A 194 1.96 -14.96 7.08
N PHE A 195 1.72 -16.12 6.51
CA PHE A 195 0.87 -17.17 7.08
C PHE A 195 1.69 -18.35 7.60
N PRO A 196 1.28 -18.95 8.72
CA PRO A 196 1.88 -20.21 9.16
C PRO A 196 1.65 -21.33 8.14
N GLY A 197 2.74 -21.95 7.69
CA GLY A 197 2.69 -23.07 6.76
C GLY A 197 2.44 -22.72 5.29
N ASP A 198 2.38 -21.42 4.96
CA ASP A 198 2.28 -20.92 3.59
C ASP A 198 3.41 -19.95 3.29
N TYR A 199 3.74 -19.82 1.99
CA TYR A 199 4.74 -18.87 1.52
C TYR A 199 4.08 -17.85 0.59
N THR A 200 4.15 -16.58 0.95
CA THR A 200 3.63 -15.47 0.16
C THR A 200 4.76 -14.62 -0.38
N ARG A 201 4.49 -13.82 -1.39
CA ARG A 201 5.51 -13.06 -2.10
C ARG A 201 5.15 -11.59 -2.20
N ALA A 202 6.11 -10.71 -1.92
CA ALA A 202 6.08 -9.29 -2.27
C ALA A 202 7.28 -8.96 -3.17
N ARG A 203 7.15 -7.96 -4.03
CA ARG A 203 8.20 -7.49 -4.93
C ARG A 203 8.29 -5.98 -4.90
N THR A 204 9.52 -5.47 -4.90
CA THR A 204 9.77 -4.02 -4.97
C THR A 204 11.14 -3.74 -5.59
N VAL A 205 11.37 -2.48 -5.93
CA VAL A 205 12.68 -1.89 -6.17
C VAL A 205 12.73 -0.55 -5.44
N VAL A 206 13.87 -0.20 -4.87
CA VAL A 206 14.06 1.07 -4.14
C VAL A 206 15.32 1.75 -4.66
N ASP A 207 15.17 2.92 -5.26
CA ASP A 207 16.29 3.62 -5.90
C ASP A 207 17.18 4.38 -4.91
N GLU A 208 16.61 4.86 -3.80
CA GLU A 208 17.32 5.72 -2.86
C GLU A 208 17.80 4.91 -1.64
N PRO A 209 19.13 4.86 -1.36
CA PRO A 209 19.66 4.35 -0.11
C PRO A 209 19.04 5.06 1.11
N GLY A 210 18.81 4.31 2.19
CA GLY A 210 18.19 4.87 3.38
C GLY A 210 17.59 3.79 4.30
N ARG A 211 16.88 4.24 5.33
CA ARG A 211 16.17 3.39 6.28
C ARG A 211 14.67 3.66 6.19
N TYR A 212 13.88 2.62 6.07
CA TYR A 212 12.43 2.68 5.92
C TYR A 212 11.78 1.82 6.99
N ASP A 213 10.79 2.36 7.67
CA ASP A 213 10.12 1.67 8.77
C ASP A 213 9.34 0.44 8.28
N VAL A 214 9.47 -0.66 9.02
CA VAL A 214 8.65 -1.87 8.88
C VAL A 214 7.75 -2.00 10.09
N VAL A 215 6.47 -2.25 9.87
CA VAL A 215 5.50 -2.52 10.94
C VAL A 215 4.70 -3.78 10.63
N CYS A 216 4.28 -4.48 11.67
CA CYS A 216 3.31 -5.55 11.51
C CYS A 216 1.91 -4.95 11.34
N ALA A 217 1.23 -5.28 10.24
CA ALA A 217 -0.09 -4.76 9.89
C ALA A 217 -1.23 -5.80 10.02
N GLU A 218 -0.96 -6.96 10.67
CA GLU A 218 -1.97 -7.96 11.02
C GLU A 218 -1.88 -8.30 12.52
N PHE A 219 -3.04 -8.38 13.19
CA PHE A 219 -3.04 -8.57 14.65
C PHE A 219 -2.42 -9.91 15.07
N CYS A 220 -1.23 -9.85 15.66
CA CYS A 220 -0.43 -11.01 16.05
C CYS A 220 -0.30 -11.19 17.57
N GLY A 221 -1.14 -10.57 18.39
CA GLY A 221 -1.16 -10.76 19.85
C GLY A 221 -0.73 -9.53 20.65
N ALA A 222 -0.34 -9.73 21.90
CA ALA A 222 -0.12 -8.64 22.87
C ALA A 222 1.03 -7.67 22.52
N GLY A 223 2.02 -8.14 21.77
CA GLY A 223 3.15 -7.32 21.30
C GLY A 223 2.97 -6.72 19.91
N HIS A 224 1.82 -6.90 19.27
CA HIS A 224 1.55 -6.45 17.89
C HIS A 224 1.99 -5.00 17.62
N SER A 225 1.62 -4.06 18.46
CA SER A 225 1.97 -2.63 18.28
C SER A 225 3.46 -2.31 18.45
N ARG A 226 4.29 -3.25 18.87
CA ARG A 226 5.73 -3.12 19.07
C ARG A 226 6.54 -3.98 18.10
N MET A 227 5.85 -4.80 17.29
CA MET A 227 6.50 -5.59 16.25
C MET A 227 6.86 -4.67 15.08
N GLN A 228 8.09 -4.20 15.11
CA GLN A 228 8.67 -3.23 14.18
C GLN A 228 10.01 -3.74 13.68
N GLY A 229 10.46 -3.19 12.58
CA GLY A 229 11.76 -3.40 11.99
C GLY A 229 12.08 -2.28 11.04
N GLU A 230 13.10 -2.45 10.23
CA GLU A 230 13.49 -1.49 9.19
C GLU A 230 13.99 -2.21 7.93
N ILE A 231 13.69 -1.63 6.78
CA ILE A 231 14.39 -1.93 5.53
C ILE A 231 15.60 -1.00 5.48
N VAL A 232 16.77 -1.56 5.26
CA VAL A 232 18.02 -0.82 5.07
C VAL A 232 18.45 -0.98 3.62
N VAL A 233 18.29 0.09 2.85
CA VAL A 233 18.68 0.14 1.43
C VAL A 233 20.09 0.69 1.33
N VAL A 234 20.99 -0.05 0.71
CA VAL A 234 22.38 0.35 0.48
C VAL A 234 22.72 0.25 -1.01
N ASP A 235 23.79 0.87 -1.45
CA ASP A 235 24.27 0.65 -2.83
C ASP A 235 24.67 -0.81 -3.05
N ALA A 236 24.61 -1.29 -4.31
CA ALA A 236 24.85 -2.69 -4.65
C ALA A 236 26.25 -3.17 -4.23
N GLU A 237 27.29 -2.31 -4.32
CA GLU A 237 28.66 -2.69 -3.94
C GLU A 237 28.75 -2.91 -2.40
N THR A 238 28.11 -2.04 -1.61
CA THR A 238 28.01 -2.19 -0.14
C THR A 238 27.22 -3.43 0.24
N TYR A 239 26.14 -3.74 -0.50
CA TYR A 239 25.34 -4.95 -0.30
C TYR A 239 26.15 -6.22 -0.52
N ASP A 240 26.82 -6.34 -1.67
CA ASP A 240 27.68 -7.49 -2.00
C ASP A 240 28.80 -7.70 -1.00
N GLN A 241 29.46 -6.60 -0.60
CA GLN A 241 30.51 -6.65 0.40
C GLN A 241 29.96 -7.12 1.75
N TRP A 242 28.83 -6.56 2.19
CA TRP A 242 28.18 -6.95 3.44
C TRP A 242 27.81 -8.43 3.47
N LEU A 243 27.19 -8.97 2.39
CA LEU A 243 26.90 -10.40 2.27
C LEU A 243 28.15 -11.26 2.40
N SER A 244 29.21 -10.91 1.67
CA SER A 244 30.47 -11.69 1.66
C SER A 244 31.21 -11.66 3.00
N GLU A 245 31.16 -10.54 3.73
CA GLU A 245 31.80 -10.39 5.05
C GLU A 245 31.05 -11.12 6.17
N ASN A 246 29.74 -11.38 5.98
CA ASN A 246 28.86 -11.96 6.99
C ASN A 246 28.37 -13.37 6.64
N GLU A 247 28.94 -14.03 5.64
CA GLU A 247 28.52 -15.35 5.18
C GLU A 247 28.40 -16.36 6.34
N GLY A 248 27.23 -17.00 6.43
CA GLY A 248 26.93 -18.01 7.43
C GLY A 248 26.74 -17.46 8.86
N THR A 249 26.51 -16.16 9.04
CA THR A 249 26.39 -15.53 10.38
C THR A 249 25.03 -14.86 10.60
N VAL A 250 24.78 -14.47 11.85
CA VAL A 250 23.75 -13.46 12.18
C VAL A 250 24.45 -12.10 12.17
N ALA A 251 23.98 -11.20 11.33
CA ALA A 251 24.61 -9.90 11.07
C ALA A 251 23.70 -8.73 11.45
N GLU A 252 24.32 -7.57 11.69
CA GLU A 252 23.62 -6.29 11.72
C GLU A 252 23.67 -5.64 10.34
N ALA A 253 22.66 -4.84 10.01
CA ALA A 253 22.62 -4.09 8.77
C ALA A 253 23.77 -3.07 8.70
N PRO A 254 24.36 -2.86 7.51
CA PRO A 254 25.37 -1.83 7.30
C PRO A 254 24.76 -0.43 7.39
N ASN A 255 25.63 0.60 7.43
CA ASN A 255 25.15 1.97 7.33
C ASN A 255 24.80 2.28 5.86
N PRO A 256 23.66 2.91 5.58
CA PRO A 256 23.29 3.28 4.20
C PRO A 256 24.05 4.49 3.63
N ASP A 257 24.89 5.19 4.45
CA ASP A 257 25.67 6.41 4.10
C ASP A 257 27.00 6.09 3.43
#